data_5700f13d2d530e447be81915d7e05c9c
#
_entry.id   5700f13d2d530e447be81915d7e05c9c
#
_cell.length_a   1.000
_cell.length_b   1.000
_cell.length_c   1.000
_cell.angle_alpha   90.00
_cell.angle_beta   90.00
_cell.angle_gamma   90.00
#
_symmetry.space_group_name_H-M   'P 1'
#
loop_
_entity.id
_entity.type
_entity.pdbx_description
1 polymer ?
#
loop_
_entity_poly.entity_id
_entity_poly.type
_entity_poly.pdbx_seq_one_letter_code
_entity_poly.pdbx_strand_id
1 'polypeptide(L)' 'MRVLTINELLRLTRIELCDLVNRITIELPKYPDSSPERANAVTSLRNIRYVLARRDFSP' A
#
# COMPACT_ATOMS: atom_id res chain seq x y z
N MET A 1 4.37 -8.65 6.75
CA MET A 1 4.96 -7.96 5.58
C MET A 1 5.73 -6.73 6.04
N ARG A 2 6.69 -6.28 5.27
CA ARG A 2 7.40 -5.04 5.56
C ARG A 2 6.62 -3.83 5.04
N VAL A 3 6.94 -2.66 5.57
CA VAL A 3 6.35 -1.41 5.07
C VAL A 3 6.90 -1.12 3.67
N LEU A 4 6.01 -0.81 2.73
CA LEU A 4 6.39 -0.35 1.40
C LEU A 4 6.59 1.17 1.46
N THR A 5 7.79 1.62 1.14
CA THR A 5 8.11 3.04 1.23
C THR A 5 7.57 3.80 0.03
N ILE A 6 7.38 5.12 0.21
CA ILE A 6 6.90 5.98 -0.87
C ILE A 6 7.89 5.95 -2.05
N ASN A 7 9.19 5.93 -1.79
CA ASN A 7 10.21 5.87 -2.86
C ASN A 7 10.08 4.61 -3.69
N GLU A 8 9.83 3.46 -3.06
CA GLU A 8 9.61 2.21 -3.80
C GLU A 8 8.34 2.29 -4.65
N LEU A 9 7.28 2.84 -4.08
CA LEU A 9 5.98 2.92 -4.73
C LEU A 9 5.98 3.88 -5.93
N LEU A 10 6.81 4.92 -5.88
CA LEU A 10 6.92 5.87 -6.98
C LEU A 10 7.48 5.23 -8.27
N ARG A 11 8.13 4.08 -8.16
CA ARG A 11 8.67 3.36 -9.31
C ARG A 11 7.64 2.46 -9.98
N LEU A 12 6.49 2.26 -9.36
CA LEU A 12 5.47 1.36 -9.86
C LEU A 12 4.48 2.10 -10.74
N THR A 13 3.88 1.35 -11.67
CA THR A 13 2.79 1.88 -12.47
C THR A 13 1.51 1.96 -11.65
N ARG A 14 0.52 2.70 -12.16
CA ARG A 14 -0.78 2.78 -11.50
C ARG A 14 -1.41 1.40 -11.35
N ILE A 15 -1.32 0.57 -12.38
CA ILE A 15 -1.88 -0.79 -12.35
C ILE A 15 -1.21 -1.62 -11.26
N GLU A 16 0.12 -1.53 -11.16
CA GLU A 16 0.86 -2.25 -10.12
C GLU A 16 0.47 -1.78 -8.72
N LEU A 17 0.28 -0.48 -8.55
CA LEU A 17 -0.16 0.08 -7.26
C LEU A 17 -1.55 -0.42 -6.88
N CYS A 18 -2.47 -0.46 -7.84
CA CYS A 18 -3.83 -0.97 -7.60
C CYS A 18 -3.81 -2.47 -7.25
N ASP A 19 -2.96 -3.24 -7.91
CA ASP A 19 -2.80 -4.66 -7.59
C ASP A 19 -2.30 -4.86 -6.16
N LEU A 20 -1.36 -4.02 -5.72
CA LEU A 20 -0.87 -4.08 -4.35
C LEU A 20 -1.97 -3.77 -3.34
N VAL A 21 -2.80 -2.76 -3.62
CA VAL A 21 -3.94 -2.44 -2.74
C VAL A 21 -4.84 -3.65 -2.60
N ASN A 22 -5.17 -4.31 -3.71
CA ASN A 22 -6.03 -5.49 -3.68
C ASN A 22 -5.41 -6.63 -2.87
N ARG A 23 -4.13 -6.92 -3.09
CA ARG A 23 -3.43 -7.97 -2.35
C ARG A 23 -3.41 -7.71 -0.86
N ILE A 24 -3.04 -6.49 -0.47
CA ILE A 24 -2.94 -6.14 0.93
C ILE A 24 -4.32 -6.18 1.58
N THR A 25 -5.35 -5.70 0.88
CA THR A 25 -6.72 -5.71 1.38
C THR A 25 -7.22 -7.14 1.63
N ILE A 26 -6.88 -8.06 0.73
CA ILE A 26 -7.27 -9.47 0.87
C ILE A 26 -6.55 -10.11 2.05
N GLU A 27 -5.29 -9.79 2.25
CA GLU A 27 -4.48 -10.39 3.30
C GLU A 27 -4.71 -9.76 4.68
N LEU A 28 -5.17 -8.53 4.72
CA LEU A 28 -5.31 -7.78 5.96
C LEU A 28 -6.10 -8.54 7.05
N PRO A 29 -7.26 -9.17 6.75
CA PRO A 29 -8.00 -9.92 7.77
C PRO A 29 -7.27 -11.15 8.31
N LYS A 30 -6.24 -11.61 7.61
CA LYS A 30 -5.45 -12.78 8.04
C LYS A 30 -4.45 -12.44 9.12
N TYR A 31 -4.12 -11.16 9.28
CA TYR A 31 -3.19 -10.72 10.31
C TYR A 31 -3.93 -10.45 11.62
N PRO A 32 -3.37 -10.88 12.77
CA PRO A 32 -3.96 -10.54 14.07
C PRO A 32 -4.02 -9.02 14.28
N ASP A 33 -5.03 -8.55 14.98
CA ASP A 33 -5.30 -7.13 15.16
C ASP A 33 -4.11 -6.34 15.72
N SER A 34 -3.34 -6.95 16.61
CA SER A 34 -2.21 -6.29 17.26
C SER A 34 -0.85 -6.68 16.68
N SER A 35 -0.83 -7.36 15.54
CA SER A 35 0.42 -7.84 14.98
C SER A 35 1.19 -6.72 14.26
N PRO A 36 2.54 -6.80 14.26
CA PRO A 36 3.35 -5.87 13.46
C PRO A 36 3.02 -5.95 11.97
N GLU A 37 2.69 -7.15 11.47
CA GLU A 37 2.33 -7.34 10.05
C GLU A 37 1.10 -6.52 9.67
N ARG A 38 0.10 -6.50 10.55
CA ARG A 38 -1.11 -5.71 10.30
C ARG A 38 -0.81 -4.21 10.28
N ALA A 39 0.00 -3.74 11.22
CA ALA A 39 0.41 -2.34 11.28
C ALA A 39 1.18 -1.95 10.01
N ASN A 40 2.08 -2.81 9.57
CA ASN A 40 2.87 -2.58 8.36
C ASN A 40 1.98 -2.57 7.12
N ALA A 41 0.98 -3.46 7.06
CA ALA A 41 0.04 -3.51 5.95
C ALA A 41 -0.78 -2.22 5.86
N VAL A 42 -1.27 -1.73 6.99
CA VAL A 42 -2.04 -0.48 7.04
C VAL A 42 -1.18 0.71 6.60
N THR A 43 0.05 0.80 7.09
CA THR A 43 0.99 1.85 6.69
C THR A 43 1.28 1.79 5.19
N SER A 44 1.49 0.59 4.66
CA SER A 44 1.72 0.41 3.23
C SER A 44 0.53 0.87 2.40
N LEU A 45 -0.69 0.54 2.82
CA LEU A 45 -1.90 1.02 2.14
C LEU A 45 -1.98 2.54 2.12
N ARG A 46 -1.66 3.19 3.23
CA ARG A 46 -1.65 4.65 3.30
C ARG A 46 -0.64 5.23 2.33
N ASN A 47 0.55 4.65 2.26
CA ASN A 47 1.59 5.11 1.34
C ASN A 47 1.17 4.93 -0.12
N ILE A 48 0.54 3.80 -0.44
CA ILE A 48 0.04 3.56 -1.80
C ILE A 48 -1.02 4.59 -2.18
N ARG A 49 -1.97 4.84 -1.30
CA ARG A 49 -3.02 5.83 -1.54
C ARG A 49 -2.45 7.23 -1.72
N TYR A 50 -1.43 7.57 -0.95
CA TYR A 50 -0.75 8.85 -1.09
C TYR A 50 -0.14 9.00 -2.49
N VAL A 51 0.57 7.98 -2.96
CA VAL A 51 1.19 8.01 -4.29
C VAL A 51 0.14 8.07 -5.39
N LEU A 52 -0.93 7.28 -5.28
CA LEU A 52 -2.02 7.29 -6.25
C LEU A 52 -2.70 8.66 -6.31
N ALA A 53 -2.96 9.26 -5.15
CA ALA A 53 -3.60 10.58 -5.10
C ALA A 53 -2.73 11.63 -5.78
N ARG A 54 -1.42 11.60 -5.58
CA ARG A 54 -0.52 12.54 -6.22
C ARG A 54 -0.52 12.37 -7.74
N ARG A 55 -0.56 11.14 -8.21
CA ARG A 55 -0.60 10.87 -9.66
C ARG A 55 -1.90 11.35 -10.29
N ASP A 56 -3.00 11.13 -9.59
CA ASP A 56 -4.32 11.53 -10.10
C ASP A 56 -4.46 13.04 -10.21
N PHE A 57 -3.75 13.79 -9.37
CA PHE A 57 -3.75 15.26 -9.40
C PHE A 57 -2.58 15.87 -10.16
N SER A 58 -1.67 15.05 -10.67
CA SER A 58 -0.57 15.56 -11.48
C SER A 58 -1.09 15.99 -12.84
N PRO A 59 -0.75 17.18 -13.30
CA PRO A 59 -1.17 17.65 -14.62
C PRO A 59 -0.49 16.84 -15.71
#